data_df819e7cac971db1e56443c31cfa0811
#
_entry.id   df819e7cac971db1e56443c31cfa0811
#
_cell.length_a   1.000
_cell.length_b   1.000
_cell.length_c   1.000
_cell.angle_alpha   90.00
_cell.angle_beta   90.00
_cell.angle_gamma   90.00
#
_symmetry.space_group_name_H-M   'P 1'
#
loop_
_entity.id
_entity.type
_entity.pdbx_description
1 polymer ?
#
loop_
_entity_poly.entity_id
_entity_poly.type
_entity_poly.pdbx_seq_one_letter_code
_entity_poly.pdbx_strand_id
1 'polypeptide(L)'
;MPARKPAAGATLARLPFLLPGGLALLLGIDAGLQLIGVPAVPVSQRLPDSHGPLLVLGFVGTLIALERAVALRRRAGFAAPALLGLGGLLLVVTPVPLRVGQGLLVAGSAAMALLYAWLWRRNRDDAVVVQALGAVMATGGAVLWLGSVPVSRLLPWLAAFVVLTIAGERLELARLELLGTAAPARLVAVSVAVVLATTTSLLWPRWGVPLLGLSLLALVGWLAAHDVTRRTIRSTGLPRFVAACLVAGYAWLVVAGAVWLLHGPTTEGPAYDATVHAVFLGFTMSMIMAHAPVILPAVLRVRLPYHPVMYVPAALLHASLLLRLAVGDARGLELPRQLGGALNGLALVLFVAVVVWSALRARGSRAPAPPAVGKDHQPATTADAAPAPGLAEVRR
;
A
#
# COMPACT_ATOMS: atom_id res chain seq x y z
N MET A 1 -10.64 -20.60 24.86
CA MET A 1 -11.05 -21.08 23.52
C MET A 1 -9.82 -21.55 22.77
N PRO A 2 -9.71 -22.80 22.30
CA PRO A 2 -8.54 -23.27 21.58
C PRO A 2 -8.44 -22.57 20.23
N ALA A 3 -7.25 -22.02 19.92
CA ALA A 3 -6.96 -21.37 18.66
C ALA A 3 -7.16 -22.36 17.49
N ARG A 4 -8.17 -22.12 16.67
CA ARG A 4 -8.41 -22.90 15.44
C ARG A 4 -7.17 -22.83 14.55
N LYS A 5 -6.55 -24.00 14.25
CA LYS A 5 -5.46 -24.13 13.27
C LYS A 5 -5.90 -23.45 11.97
N PRO A 6 -5.07 -22.57 11.37
CA PRO A 6 -5.37 -21.98 10.08
C PRO A 6 -5.46 -23.09 9.02
N ALA A 7 -6.60 -23.23 8.37
CA ALA A 7 -6.79 -24.20 7.31
C ALA A 7 -5.90 -23.82 6.12
N ALA A 8 -4.98 -24.68 5.72
CA ALA A 8 -4.06 -24.52 4.57
C ALA A 8 -4.82 -24.13 3.28
N GLY A 9 -6.08 -24.57 3.13
CA GLY A 9 -6.93 -24.23 1.99
C GLY A 9 -7.28 -22.75 1.85
N ALA A 10 -7.28 -21.95 2.94
CA ALA A 10 -7.61 -20.53 2.85
C ALA A 10 -6.47 -19.65 2.30
N THR A 11 -5.21 -20.09 2.44
CA THR A 11 -4.03 -19.43 1.85
C THR A 11 -4.01 -19.67 0.34
N LEU A 12 -4.24 -20.89 -0.11
CA LEU A 12 -4.27 -21.28 -1.52
C LEU A 12 -5.39 -20.56 -2.28
N ALA A 13 -6.55 -20.32 -1.63
CA ALA A 13 -7.68 -19.64 -2.26
C ALA A 13 -7.44 -18.14 -2.56
N ARG A 14 -6.42 -17.50 -1.98
CA ARG A 14 -6.12 -16.06 -2.17
C ARG A 14 -4.91 -15.80 -3.08
N LEU A 15 -4.07 -16.80 -3.30
CA LEU A 15 -2.92 -16.71 -4.21
C LEU A 15 -3.32 -16.29 -5.64
N PRO A 16 -4.42 -16.81 -6.24
CA PRO A 16 -4.84 -16.41 -7.58
C PRO A 16 -5.10 -14.91 -7.75
N PHE A 17 -5.41 -14.19 -6.66
CA PHE A 17 -5.61 -12.74 -6.69
C PHE A 17 -4.30 -11.96 -6.47
N LEU A 18 -3.32 -12.55 -5.80
CA LEU A 18 -2.02 -11.92 -5.55
C LEU A 18 -1.07 -12.08 -6.74
N LEU A 19 -1.09 -13.24 -7.41
CA LEU A 19 -0.17 -13.54 -8.51
C LEU A 19 -0.24 -12.55 -9.67
N PRO A 20 -1.43 -12.12 -10.16
CA PRO A 20 -1.51 -11.10 -11.21
C PRO A 20 -0.86 -9.78 -10.80
N GLY A 21 -1.07 -9.34 -9.55
CA GLY A 21 -0.40 -8.15 -9.01
C GLY A 21 1.13 -8.30 -8.97
N GLY A 22 1.62 -9.45 -8.50
CA GLY A 22 3.06 -9.74 -8.49
C GLY A 22 3.68 -9.76 -9.90
N LEU A 23 2.98 -10.35 -10.88
CA LEU A 23 3.41 -10.31 -12.28
C LEU A 23 3.39 -8.88 -12.84
N ALA A 24 2.36 -8.09 -12.52
CA ALA A 24 2.29 -6.68 -12.90
C ALA A 24 3.46 -5.87 -12.33
N LEU A 25 3.91 -6.17 -11.10
CA LEU A 25 5.12 -5.56 -10.54
C LEU A 25 6.37 -5.89 -11.36
N LEU A 26 6.61 -7.16 -11.68
CA LEU A 26 7.79 -7.59 -12.43
C LEU A 26 7.79 -6.99 -13.85
N LEU A 27 6.66 -7.05 -14.55
CA LEU A 27 6.50 -6.43 -15.87
C LEU A 27 6.65 -4.91 -15.81
N GLY A 28 6.15 -4.28 -14.75
CA GLY A 28 6.32 -2.85 -14.54
C GLY A 28 7.78 -2.45 -14.28
N ILE A 29 8.55 -3.25 -13.53
CA ILE A 29 10.00 -3.02 -13.36
C ILE A 29 10.70 -3.11 -14.72
N ASP A 30 10.41 -4.16 -15.49
CA ASP A 30 10.98 -4.37 -16.82
C ASP A 30 10.66 -3.18 -17.75
N ALA A 31 9.41 -2.71 -17.77
CA ALA A 31 9.00 -1.52 -18.50
C ALA A 31 9.79 -0.27 -18.10
N GLY A 32 10.00 -0.08 -16.79
CA GLY A 32 10.80 1.04 -16.28
C GLY A 32 12.26 1.00 -16.73
N LEU A 33 12.87 -0.19 -16.76
CA LEU A 33 14.22 -0.38 -17.28
C LEU A 33 14.34 -0.04 -18.77
N GLN A 34 13.35 -0.48 -19.58
CA GLN A 34 13.28 -0.14 -21.01
C GLN A 34 13.20 1.38 -21.22
N LEU A 35 12.38 2.10 -20.44
CA LEU A 35 12.21 3.56 -20.54
C LEU A 35 13.47 4.37 -20.26
N ILE A 36 14.38 3.83 -19.46
CA ILE A 36 15.67 4.49 -19.15
C ILE A 36 16.84 3.95 -19.99
N GLY A 37 16.56 3.09 -20.99
CA GLY A 37 17.58 2.55 -21.89
C GLY A 37 18.47 1.46 -21.26
N VAL A 38 18.05 0.85 -20.15
CA VAL A 38 18.74 -0.30 -19.56
C VAL A 38 18.26 -1.59 -20.25
N PRO A 39 19.16 -2.53 -20.61
CA PRO A 39 18.77 -3.80 -21.20
C PRO A 39 17.74 -4.55 -20.35
N ALA A 40 16.60 -4.87 -20.95
CA ALA A 40 15.47 -5.52 -20.30
C ALA A 40 14.82 -6.52 -21.29
N VAL A 41 13.86 -7.34 -20.81
CA VAL A 41 13.23 -8.37 -21.63
C VAL A 41 12.14 -7.74 -22.51
N PRO A 42 12.20 -7.82 -23.85
CA PRO A 42 11.21 -7.20 -24.73
C PRO A 42 9.90 -8.03 -24.76
N VAL A 43 9.15 -8.05 -23.65
CA VAL A 43 7.91 -8.83 -23.51
C VAL A 43 6.81 -8.34 -24.45
N SER A 44 6.68 -7.01 -24.62
CA SER A 44 5.63 -6.39 -25.44
C SER A 44 6.01 -4.96 -25.81
N GLN A 45 5.72 -4.54 -27.04
CA GLN A 45 5.90 -3.16 -27.49
C GLN A 45 5.03 -2.14 -26.72
N ARG A 46 3.93 -2.59 -26.09
CA ARG A 46 3.03 -1.75 -25.29
C ARG A 46 3.51 -1.56 -23.86
N LEU A 47 4.53 -2.32 -23.44
CA LEU A 47 4.96 -2.38 -22.06
C LEU A 47 5.46 -1.04 -21.53
N PRO A 48 6.34 -0.29 -22.23
CA PRO A 48 6.80 1.02 -21.78
C PRO A 48 5.66 2.02 -21.57
N ASP A 49 4.74 2.13 -22.52
CA ASP A 49 3.61 3.06 -22.46
C ASP A 49 2.59 2.70 -21.36
N SER A 50 2.57 1.44 -20.95
CA SER A 50 1.68 0.93 -19.91
C SER A 50 2.29 0.95 -18.51
N HIS A 51 3.57 1.31 -18.36
CA HIS A 51 4.36 1.26 -17.12
C HIS A 51 3.60 1.81 -15.89
N GLY A 52 3.17 3.06 -15.95
CA GLY A 52 2.48 3.74 -14.83
C GLY A 52 1.17 3.05 -14.43
N PRO A 53 0.18 2.91 -15.34
CA PRO A 53 -1.07 2.22 -15.03
C PRO A 53 -0.90 0.76 -14.60
N LEU A 54 0.07 0.04 -15.18
CA LEU A 54 0.38 -1.34 -14.81
C LEU A 54 0.84 -1.44 -13.36
N LEU A 55 1.76 -0.56 -12.92
CA LEU A 55 2.23 -0.55 -11.54
C LEU A 55 1.18 0.00 -10.57
N VAL A 56 0.51 1.10 -10.92
CA VAL A 56 -0.38 1.77 -9.96
C VAL A 56 -1.73 1.06 -9.84
N LEU A 57 -2.37 0.72 -10.95
CA LEU A 57 -3.68 0.06 -10.94
C LEU A 57 -3.55 -1.46 -10.93
N GLY A 58 -2.69 -2.02 -11.81
CA GLY A 58 -2.49 -3.46 -11.95
C GLY A 58 -1.82 -4.10 -10.73
N PHE A 59 -0.79 -3.48 -10.16
CA PHE A 59 -0.09 -4.00 -8.98
C PHE A 59 -0.65 -3.41 -7.67
N VAL A 60 -0.44 -2.12 -7.40
CA VAL A 60 -0.83 -1.49 -6.11
C VAL A 60 -2.34 -1.57 -5.90
N GLY A 61 -3.13 -1.25 -6.93
CA GLY A 61 -4.59 -1.33 -6.87
C GLY A 61 -5.09 -2.74 -6.55
N THR A 62 -4.47 -3.78 -7.14
CA THR A 62 -4.80 -5.18 -6.84
C THR A 62 -4.51 -5.53 -5.38
N LEU A 63 -3.37 -5.08 -4.82
CA LEU A 63 -3.03 -5.33 -3.42
C LEU A 63 -4.02 -4.66 -2.46
N ILE A 64 -4.31 -3.38 -2.68
CA ILE A 64 -5.26 -2.61 -1.87
C ILE A 64 -6.66 -3.25 -1.94
N ALA A 65 -7.14 -3.56 -3.15
CA ALA A 65 -8.44 -4.17 -3.33
C ALA A 65 -8.54 -5.55 -2.68
N LEU A 66 -7.46 -6.36 -2.73
CA LEU A 66 -7.41 -7.67 -2.08
C LEU A 66 -7.49 -7.55 -0.56
N GLU A 67 -6.74 -6.63 0.03
CA GLU A 67 -6.79 -6.36 1.46
C GLU A 67 -8.20 -5.97 1.91
N ARG A 68 -8.82 -5.02 1.21
CA ARG A 68 -10.17 -4.55 1.53
C ARG A 68 -11.24 -5.63 1.29
N ALA A 69 -11.10 -6.48 0.27
CA ALA A 69 -11.97 -7.64 0.03
C ALA A 69 -11.92 -8.63 1.21
N VAL A 70 -10.70 -8.87 1.74
CA VAL A 70 -10.52 -9.70 2.93
C VAL A 70 -11.18 -9.07 4.17
N ALA A 71 -11.06 -7.76 4.36
CA ALA A 71 -11.69 -7.02 5.46
C ALA A 71 -13.23 -7.05 5.36
N LEU A 72 -13.79 -6.93 4.16
CA LEU A 72 -15.23 -6.99 3.92
C LEU A 72 -15.85 -8.38 4.23
N ARG A 73 -15.06 -9.46 4.10
CA ARG A 73 -15.49 -10.86 4.31
C ARG A 73 -16.67 -11.32 3.43
N ARG A 74 -16.87 -10.71 2.26
CA ARG A 74 -17.87 -11.10 1.26
C ARG A 74 -17.19 -11.55 -0.03
N ARG A 75 -17.69 -12.64 -0.65
CA ARG A 75 -17.12 -13.17 -1.91
C ARG A 75 -17.13 -12.15 -3.04
N ALA A 76 -18.20 -11.36 -3.14
CA ALA A 76 -18.30 -10.29 -4.16
C ALA A 76 -17.18 -9.25 -4.08
N GLY A 77 -16.57 -9.02 -2.90
CA GLY A 77 -15.44 -8.09 -2.74
C GLY A 77 -14.21 -8.51 -3.55
N PHE A 78 -14.03 -9.79 -3.85
CA PHE A 78 -12.89 -10.29 -4.63
C PHE A 78 -12.99 -9.98 -6.13
N ALA A 79 -14.13 -9.45 -6.61
CA ALA A 79 -14.24 -8.98 -7.99
C ALA A 79 -13.26 -7.82 -8.28
N ALA A 80 -13.07 -6.90 -7.33
CA ALA A 80 -12.17 -5.77 -7.51
C ALA A 80 -10.70 -6.20 -7.77
N PRO A 81 -10.03 -6.98 -6.89
CA PRO A 81 -8.66 -7.42 -7.16
C PRO A 81 -8.55 -8.34 -8.38
N ALA A 82 -9.57 -9.16 -8.70
CA ALA A 82 -9.56 -9.99 -9.90
C ALA A 82 -9.55 -9.14 -11.18
N LEU A 83 -10.42 -8.13 -11.26
CA LEU A 83 -10.53 -7.26 -12.42
C LEU A 83 -9.29 -6.37 -12.58
N LEU A 84 -8.74 -5.82 -11.49
CA LEU A 84 -7.52 -5.01 -11.53
C LEU A 84 -6.31 -5.83 -11.95
N GLY A 85 -6.11 -7.01 -11.36
CA GLY A 85 -5.00 -7.87 -11.69
C GLY A 85 -5.07 -8.38 -13.13
N LEU A 86 -6.24 -8.88 -13.57
CA LEU A 86 -6.44 -9.34 -14.94
C LEU A 86 -6.31 -8.17 -15.92
N GLY A 87 -6.92 -7.02 -15.63
CA GLY A 87 -6.82 -5.81 -16.44
C GLY A 87 -5.38 -5.39 -16.65
N GLY A 88 -4.57 -5.36 -15.56
CA GLY A 88 -3.14 -5.07 -15.64
C GLY A 88 -2.39 -6.03 -16.57
N LEU A 89 -2.59 -7.34 -16.43
CA LEU A 89 -1.93 -8.32 -17.30
C LEU A 89 -2.34 -8.19 -18.77
N LEU A 90 -3.62 -7.90 -19.05
CA LEU A 90 -4.10 -7.76 -20.43
C LEU A 90 -3.61 -6.49 -21.14
N LEU A 91 -3.05 -5.50 -20.42
CA LEU A 91 -2.39 -4.35 -21.04
C LEU A 91 -1.22 -4.76 -21.94
N VAL A 92 -0.49 -5.80 -21.53
CA VAL A 92 0.74 -6.23 -22.20
C VAL A 92 0.54 -7.36 -23.21
N VAL A 93 -0.63 -7.99 -23.22
CA VAL A 93 -0.95 -9.07 -24.17
C VAL A 93 -1.33 -8.48 -25.52
N THR A 94 -0.41 -8.49 -26.48
CA THR A 94 -0.56 -7.84 -27.80
C THR A 94 -1.76 -8.28 -28.66
N PRO A 95 -2.18 -9.56 -28.71
CA PRO A 95 -3.36 -9.97 -29.44
C PRO A 95 -4.68 -9.39 -28.92
N VAL A 96 -4.70 -8.97 -27.62
CA VAL A 96 -5.89 -8.38 -26.99
C VAL A 96 -5.89 -6.87 -27.23
N PRO A 97 -7.01 -6.26 -27.66
CA PRO A 97 -7.10 -4.81 -27.78
C PRO A 97 -6.80 -4.12 -26.43
N LEU A 98 -5.99 -3.06 -26.41
CA LEU A 98 -5.61 -2.32 -25.21
C LEU A 98 -6.83 -1.89 -24.36
N ARG A 99 -7.90 -1.49 -25.05
CA ARG A 99 -9.16 -1.07 -24.43
C ARG A 99 -9.80 -2.13 -23.54
N VAL A 100 -9.53 -3.41 -23.76
CA VAL A 100 -10.05 -4.50 -22.90
C VAL A 100 -9.37 -4.43 -21.54
N GLY A 101 -8.05 -4.34 -21.50
CA GLY A 101 -7.29 -4.16 -20.24
C GLY A 101 -7.70 -2.87 -19.51
N GLN A 102 -7.79 -1.75 -20.23
CA GLN A 102 -8.26 -0.47 -19.68
C GLN A 102 -9.69 -0.58 -19.12
N GLY A 103 -10.61 -1.20 -19.83
CA GLY A 103 -12.00 -1.41 -19.37
C GLY A 103 -12.09 -2.25 -18.09
N LEU A 104 -11.26 -3.28 -17.98
CA LEU A 104 -11.16 -4.08 -16.76
C LEU A 104 -10.58 -3.29 -15.58
N LEU A 105 -9.61 -2.41 -15.82
CA LEU A 105 -9.08 -1.50 -14.78
C LEU A 105 -10.15 -0.50 -14.32
N VAL A 106 -10.97 0.03 -15.22
CA VAL A 106 -12.13 0.87 -14.87
C VAL A 106 -13.12 0.06 -14.02
N ALA A 107 -13.52 -1.12 -14.45
CA ALA A 107 -14.46 -1.96 -13.73
C ALA A 107 -13.91 -2.37 -12.35
N GLY A 108 -12.62 -2.70 -12.26
CA GLY A 108 -11.96 -3.10 -11.02
C GLY A 108 -11.83 -1.95 -10.03
N SER A 109 -11.47 -0.74 -10.46
CA SER A 109 -11.41 0.43 -9.60
C SER A 109 -12.79 0.91 -9.16
N ALA A 110 -13.80 0.83 -10.01
CA ALA A 110 -15.20 1.09 -9.65
C ALA A 110 -15.71 0.06 -8.62
N ALA A 111 -15.41 -1.23 -8.83
CA ALA A 111 -15.73 -2.27 -7.86
C ALA A 111 -15.05 -2.02 -6.51
N MET A 112 -13.81 -1.52 -6.49
CA MET A 112 -13.11 -1.11 -5.28
C MET A 112 -13.80 0.08 -4.59
N ALA A 113 -14.26 1.08 -5.33
CA ALA A 113 -15.04 2.19 -4.77
C ALA A 113 -16.36 1.71 -4.13
N LEU A 114 -17.06 0.77 -4.78
CA LEU A 114 -18.26 0.13 -4.21
C LEU A 114 -17.94 -0.67 -2.95
N LEU A 115 -16.78 -1.32 -2.89
CA LEU A 115 -16.31 -2.06 -1.71
C LEU A 115 -16.15 -1.11 -0.52
N TYR A 116 -15.56 0.07 -0.72
CA TYR A 116 -15.48 1.10 0.33
C TYR A 116 -16.86 1.65 0.72
N ALA A 117 -17.78 1.82 -0.22
CA ALA A 117 -19.15 2.22 0.10
C ALA A 117 -19.85 1.19 1.02
N TRP A 118 -19.61 -0.11 0.83
CA TRP A 118 -20.13 -1.15 1.72
C TRP A 118 -19.45 -1.15 3.09
N LEU A 119 -18.14 -0.93 3.16
CA LEU A 119 -17.41 -0.81 4.42
C LEU A 119 -17.89 0.42 5.21
N TRP A 120 -18.09 1.55 4.54
CA TRP A 120 -18.59 2.76 5.18
C TRP A 120 -20.01 2.60 5.76
N ARG A 121 -20.93 1.95 5.02
CA ARG A 121 -22.26 1.66 5.52
C ARG A 121 -22.24 0.83 6.81
N ARG A 122 -21.20 0.04 7.00
CA ARG A 122 -21.04 -0.81 8.18
C ARG A 122 -20.50 -0.07 9.40
N ASN A 123 -19.52 0.80 9.21
CA ASN A 123 -18.74 1.37 10.32
C ASN A 123 -18.88 2.91 10.44
N ARG A 124 -19.32 3.62 9.39
CA ARG A 124 -19.41 5.08 9.28
C ARG A 124 -18.16 5.80 9.81
N ASP A 125 -16.98 5.38 9.32
CA ASP A 125 -15.68 5.83 9.76
C ASP A 125 -15.09 6.82 8.75
N ASP A 126 -14.57 7.95 9.22
CA ASP A 126 -13.91 8.97 8.39
C ASP A 126 -12.72 8.41 7.62
N ALA A 127 -11.99 7.44 8.18
CA ALA A 127 -10.90 6.76 7.50
C ALA A 127 -11.38 6.07 6.21
N VAL A 128 -12.54 5.42 6.27
CA VAL A 128 -13.15 4.76 5.09
C VAL A 128 -13.59 5.79 4.05
N VAL A 129 -14.04 6.99 4.47
CA VAL A 129 -14.37 8.08 3.54
C VAL A 129 -13.13 8.52 2.78
N VAL A 130 -12.01 8.75 3.47
CA VAL A 130 -10.74 9.15 2.83
C VAL A 130 -10.26 8.09 1.84
N GLN A 131 -10.31 6.80 2.21
CA GLN A 131 -9.95 5.69 1.32
C GLN A 131 -10.91 5.59 0.11
N ALA A 132 -12.20 5.83 0.30
CA ALA A 132 -13.19 5.86 -0.78
C ALA A 132 -12.91 6.96 -1.79
N LEU A 133 -12.50 8.16 -1.34
CA LEU A 133 -12.07 9.25 -2.21
C LEU A 133 -10.87 8.80 -3.07
N GLY A 134 -9.90 8.09 -2.48
CA GLY A 134 -8.80 7.47 -3.23
C GLY A 134 -9.29 6.52 -4.33
N ALA A 135 -10.23 5.62 -4.02
CA ALA A 135 -10.79 4.70 -5.01
C ALA A 135 -11.57 5.40 -6.13
N VAL A 136 -12.25 6.51 -5.82
CA VAL A 136 -12.89 7.37 -6.83
C VAL A 136 -11.84 8.01 -7.74
N MET A 137 -10.69 8.45 -7.20
CA MET A 137 -9.58 8.97 -8.01
C MET A 137 -9.00 7.89 -8.92
N ALA A 138 -8.81 6.66 -8.44
CA ALA A 138 -8.39 5.53 -9.28
C ALA A 138 -9.36 5.29 -10.44
N THR A 139 -10.67 5.29 -10.16
CA THR A 139 -11.71 5.11 -11.17
C THR A 139 -11.68 6.24 -12.19
N GLY A 140 -11.61 7.49 -11.74
CA GLY A 140 -11.51 8.65 -12.62
C GLY A 140 -10.28 8.60 -13.52
N GLY A 141 -9.10 8.29 -12.96
CA GLY A 141 -7.87 8.12 -13.72
C GLY A 141 -7.98 7.00 -14.77
N ALA A 142 -8.56 5.86 -14.41
CA ALA A 142 -8.77 4.75 -15.34
C ALA A 142 -9.76 5.10 -16.48
N VAL A 143 -10.84 5.83 -16.18
CA VAL A 143 -11.81 6.31 -17.18
C VAL A 143 -11.16 7.31 -18.13
N LEU A 144 -10.40 8.27 -17.61
CA LEU A 144 -9.67 9.25 -18.44
C LEU A 144 -8.67 8.55 -19.36
N TRP A 145 -7.96 7.53 -18.88
CA TRP A 145 -7.04 6.75 -19.69
C TRP A 145 -7.75 5.94 -20.79
N LEU A 146 -8.88 5.32 -20.48
CA LEU A 146 -9.75 4.65 -21.46
C LEU A 146 -10.24 5.65 -22.54
N GLY A 147 -10.48 6.91 -22.13
CA GLY A 147 -10.79 8.05 -23.00
C GLY A 147 -9.57 8.64 -23.72
N SER A 148 -8.42 7.94 -23.72
CA SER A 148 -7.19 8.33 -24.43
C SER A 148 -6.50 9.60 -23.88
N VAL A 149 -6.74 9.97 -22.63
CA VAL A 149 -5.94 11.01 -21.96
C VAL A 149 -4.52 10.46 -21.70
N PRO A 150 -3.44 11.19 -22.06
CA PRO A 150 -2.08 10.75 -21.89
C PRO A 150 -1.74 10.45 -20.42
N VAL A 151 -0.94 9.40 -20.19
CA VAL A 151 -0.57 8.94 -18.83
C VAL A 151 0.07 10.06 -18.01
N SER A 152 0.88 10.93 -18.62
CA SER A 152 1.48 12.07 -17.94
C SER A 152 0.45 13.04 -17.33
N ARG A 153 -0.73 13.19 -17.93
CA ARG A 153 -1.82 14.00 -17.37
C ARG A 153 -2.67 13.26 -16.32
N LEU A 154 -2.54 11.93 -16.25
CA LEU A 154 -3.24 11.11 -15.24
C LEU A 154 -2.50 11.07 -13.91
N LEU A 155 -1.25 11.52 -13.89
CA LEU A 155 -0.39 11.44 -12.72
C LEU A 155 -1.02 11.98 -11.44
N PRO A 156 -1.67 13.18 -11.44
CA PRO A 156 -2.38 13.69 -10.28
C PRO A 156 -3.47 12.74 -9.75
N TRP A 157 -4.20 12.06 -10.64
CA TRP A 157 -5.27 11.12 -10.29
C TRP A 157 -4.72 9.85 -9.65
N LEU A 158 -3.67 9.29 -10.25
CA LEU A 158 -3.00 8.09 -9.75
C LEU A 158 -2.29 8.36 -8.42
N ALA A 159 -1.68 9.55 -8.26
CA ALA A 159 -1.08 10.00 -7.02
C ALA A 159 -2.13 10.19 -5.92
N ALA A 160 -3.23 10.90 -6.22
CA ALA A 160 -4.34 11.08 -5.28
C ALA A 160 -4.92 9.73 -4.82
N PHE A 161 -5.06 8.75 -5.72
CA PHE A 161 -5.50 7.40 -5.37
C PHE A 161 -4.64 6.81 -4.26
N VAL A 162 -3.33 6.67 -4.47
CA VAL A 162 -2.46 5.98 -3.52
C VAL A 162 -2.27 6.78 -2.23
N VAL A 163 -2.16 8.11 -2.34
CA VAL A 163 -1.94 8.99 -1.19
C VAL A 163 -3.17 9.02 -0.28
N LEU A 164 -4.38 9.15 -0.81
CA LEU A 164 -5.61 9.17 -0.02
C LEU A 164 -5.90 7.78 0.59
N THR A 165 -5.65 6.70 -0.14
CA THR A 165 -5.80 5.35 0.42
C THR A 165 -4.91 5.17 1.65
N ILE A 166 -3.63 5.51 1.52
CA ILE A 166 -2.66 5.40 2.62
C ILE A 166 -3.01 6.36 3.77
N ALA A 167 -3.39 7.59 3.48
CA ALA A 167 -3.79 8.55 4.52
C ALA A 167 -4.98 8.05 5.34
N GLY A 168 -5.97 7.43 4.68
CA GLY A 168 -7.10 6.80 5.34
C GLY A 168 -6.68 5.61 6.21
N GLU A 169 -5.75 4.76 5.75
CA GLU A 169 -5.19 3.67 6.56
C GLU A 169 -4.45 4.20 7.80
N ARG A 170 -3.72 5.30 7.66
CA ARG A 170 -3.04 5.94 8.80
C ARG A 170 -4.04 6.50 9.81
N LEU A 171 -5.15 7.08 9.36
CA LEU A 171 -6.24 7.53 10.23
C LEU A 171 -6.90 6.33 10.95
N GLU A 172 -7.16 5.23 10.23
CA GLU A 172 -7.73 4.01 10.80
C GLU A 172 -6.86 3.46 11.96
N LEU A 173 -5.54 3.46 11.78
CA LEU A 173 -4.60 2.99 12.80
C LEU A 173 -4.46 3.95 13.99
N ALA A 174 -4.57 5.26 13.78
CA ALA A 174 -4.53 6.29 14.83
C ALA A 174 -5.90 6.52 15.52
N ARG A 175 -6.95 5.82 15.10
CA ARG A 175 -8.33 6.09 15.49
C ARG A 175 -8.54 6.22 17.00
N LEU A 176 -7.97 5.31 17.80
CA LEU A 176 -8.18 5.30 19.25
C LEU A 176 -7.56 6.52 19.94
N GLU A 177 -6.44 7.02 19.41
CA GLU A 177 -5.75 8.21 19.95
C GLU A 177 -6.45 9.52 19.57
N LEU A 178 -7.21 9.52 18.46
CA LEU A 178 -7.84 10.71 17.91
C LEU A 178 -9.33 10.84 18.27
N LEU A 179 -9.87 9.94 19.10
CA LEU A 179 -11.26 9.99 19.53
C LEU A 179 -11.58 11.32 20.22
N GLY A 180 -12.69 11.94 19.80
CA GLY A 180 -13.13 13.21 20.38
C GLY A 180 -12.35 14.45 19.94
N THR A 181 -11.38 14.31 19.03
CA THR A 181 -10.63 15.45 18.46
C THR A 181 -11.18 15.86 17.09
N ALA A 182 -10.82 17.07 16.63
CA ALA A 182 -11.13 17.55 15.29
C ALA A 182 -10.15 17.02 14.21
N ALA A 183 -9.17 16.19 14.58
CA ALA A 183 -8.13 15.71 13.67
C ALA A 183 -8.70 14.86 12.51
N PRO A 184 -9.64 13.91 12.72
CA PRO A 184 -10.26 13.16 11.63
C PRO A 184 -10.95 14.07 10.60
N ALA A 185 -11.77 15.01 11.06
CA ALA A 185 -12.48 15.95 10.19
C ALA A 185 -11.52 16.85 9.39
N ARG A 186 -10.38 17.26 9.98
CA ARG A 186 -9.35 18.01 9.26
C ARG A 186 -8.72 17.18 8.15
N LEU A 187 -8.45 15.89 8.38
CA LEU A 187 -7.94 15.01 7.33
C LEU A 187 -8.94 14.86 6.20
N VAL A 188 -10.23 14.68 6.51
CA VAL A 188 -11.29 14.64 5.48
C VAL A 188 -11.29 15.93 4.67
N ALA A 189 -11.21 17.10 5.31
CA ALA A 189 -11.16 18.38 4.61
C ALA A 189 -9.94 18.51 3.69
N VAL A 190 -8.74 18.11 4.16
CA VAL A 190 -7.52 18.10 3.33
C VAL A 190 -7.66 17.09 2.19
N SER A 191 -8.27 15.93 2.43
CA SER A 191 -8.53 14.93 1.39
C SER A 191 -9.48 15.44 0.30
N VAL A 192 -10.51 16.17 0.68
CA VAL A 192 -11.39 16.87 -0.27
C VAL A 192 -10.61 17.91 -1.06
N ALA A 193 -9.71 18.68 -0.42
CA ALA A 193 -8.84 19.63 -1.13
C ALA A 193 -7.95 18.93 -2.15
N VAL A 194 -7.37 17.76 -1.84
CA VAL A 194 -6.61 16.93 -2.79
C VAL A 194 -7.48 16.54 -3.99
N VAL A 195 -8.72 16.08 -3.76
CA VAL A 195 -9.66 15.68 -4.83
C VAL A 195 -10.00 16.89 -5.73
N LEU A 196 -10.33 18.04 -5.14
CA LEU A 196 -10.67 19.25 -5.88
C LEU A 196 -9.46 19.76 -6.68
N ALA A 197 -8.27 19.80 -6.08
CA ALA A 197 -7.04 20.19 -6.76
C ALA A 197 -6.69 19.22 -7.92
N THR A 198 -6.87 17.91 -7.71
CA THR A 198 -6.69 16.90 -8.77
C THR A 198 -7.66 17.13 -9.92
N THR A 199 -8.92 17.36 -9.66
CA THR A 199 -9.92 17.66 -10.70
C THR A 199 -9.59 18.96 -11.40
N THR A 200 -9.22 20.00 -10.66
CA THR A 200 -8.80 21.29 -11.21
C THR A 200 -7.55 21.16 -12.08
N SER A 201 -6.61 20.26 -11.73
CA SER A 201 -5.40 20.05 -12.52
C SER A 201 -5.65 19.53 -13.94
N LEU A 202 -6.77 18.84 -14.17
CA LEU A 202 -7.17 18.39 -15.49
C LEU A 202 -7.73 19.53 -16.35
N LEU A 203 -8.54 20.42 -15.76
CA LEU A 203 -9.23 21.52 -16.46
C LEU A 203 -8.35 22.75 -16.57
N TRP A 204 -7.66 23.11 -15.50
CA TRP A 204 -6.78 24.27 -15.38
C TRP A 204 -5.44 23.90 -14.75
N PRO A 205 -4.54 23.22 -15.50
CA PRO A 205 -3.28 22.68 -14.96
C PRO A 205 -2.44 23.71 -14.20
N ARG A 206 -2.39 24.95 -14.73
CA ARG A 206 -1.61 26.06 -14.14
C ARG A 206 -1.99 26.34 -12.67
N TRP A 207 -3.24 26.16 -12.30
CA TRP A 207 -3.72 26.38 -10.95
C TRP A 207 -3.86 25.09 -10.16
N GLY A 208 -4.41 24.05 -10.78
CA GLY A 208 -4.72 22.80 -10.11
C GLY A 208 -3.48 22.04 -9.65
N VAL A 209 -2.38 22.05 -10.43
CA VAL A 209 -1.16 21.34 -10.04
C VAL A 209 -0.48 21.97 -8.82
N PRO A 210 -0.28 23.32 -8.74
CA PRO A 210 0.22 23.93 -7.51
C PRO A 210 -0.71 23.75 -6.30
N LEU A 211 -2.03 23.83 -6.50
CA LEU A 211 -2.99 23.55 -5.42
C LEU A 211 -2.91 22.10 -4.93
N LEU A 212 -2.68 21.14 -5.83
CA LEU A 212 -2.43 19.74 -5.45
C LEU A 212 -1.13 19.62 -4.64
N GLY A 213 -0.04 20.26 -5.09
CA GLY A 213 1.21 20.34 -4.34
C GLY A 213 1.02 20.85 -2.92
N LEU A 214 0.31 21.98 -2.77
CA LEU A 214 -0.02 22.56 -1.46
C LEU A 214 -0.88 21.62 -0.60
N SER A 215 -1.89 20.97 -1.20
CA SER A 215 -2.76 20.03 -0.51
C SER A 215 -2.01 18.79 -0.02
N LEU A 216 -1.03 18.30 -0.80
CA LEU A 216 -0.15 17.19 -0.38
C LEU A 216 0.76 17.60 0.78
N LEU A 217 1.32 18.80 0.75
CA LEU A 217 2.13 19.32 1.87
C LEU A 217 1.29 19.46 3.15
N ALA A 218 0.06 19.94 3.03
CA ALA A 218 -0.87 20.01 4.16
C ALA A 218 -1.21 18.61 4.70
N LEU A 219 -1.39 17.63 3.82
CA LEU A 219 -1.65 16.23 4.19
C LEU A 219 -0.44 15.62 4.92
N VAL A 220 0.77 15.83 4.41
CA VAL A 220 1.99 15.39 5.11
C VAL A 220 2.13 16.06 6.46
N GLY A 221 1.84 17.35 6.56
CA GLY A 221 1.81 18.08 7.82
C GLY A 221 0.84 17.46 8.83
N TRP A 222 -0.35 17.06 8.37
CA TRP A 222 -1.31 16.34 9.20
C TRP A 222 -0.77 14.96 9.64
N LEU A 223 -0.22 14.17 8.72
CA LEU A 223 0.38 12.87 9.02
C LEU A 223 1.53 13.02 10.02
N ALA A 224 2.45 13.94 9.79
CA ALA A 224 3.56 14.20 10.69
C ALA A 224 3.11 14.62 12.11
N ALA A 225 1.96 15.30 12.24
CA ALA A 225 1.43 15.73 13.53
C ALA A 225 0.70 14.61 14.30
N HIS A 226 -0.02 13.72 13.60
CA HIS A 226 -0.99 12.81 14.22
C HIS A 226 -0.66 11.32 14.08
N ASP A 227 0.35 10.96 13.26
CA ASP A 227 0.72 9.56 13.06
C ASP A 227 1.48 8.99 14.27
N VAL A 228 1.17 7.74 14.61
CA VAL A 228 1.84 6.94 15.67
C VAL A 228 3.35 6.82 15.43
N THR A 229 3.80 7.01 14.20
CA THR A 229 5.20 6.99 13.76
C THR A 229 6.12 7.82 14.65
N ARG A 230 5.66 8.97 15.16
CA ARG A 230 6.42 9.85 16.08
C ARG A 230 6.92 9.14 17.35
N ARG A 231 6.15 8.16 17.82
CA ARG A 231 6.49 7.37 19.01
C ARG A 231 7.26 6.12 18.61
N THR A 232 6.81 5.43 17.58
CA THR A 232 7.33 4.13 17.18
C THR A 232 8.72 4.22 16.53
N ILE A 233 9.16 5.38 16.04
CA ILE A 233 10.52 5.59 15.50
C ILE A 233 11.60 5.40 16.59
N ARG A 234 11.27 5.62 17.86
CA ARG A 234 12.16 5.42 19.02
C ARG A 234 12.10 4.02 19.60
N SER A 235 11.23 3.15 19.11
CA SER A 235 11.10 1.76 19.52
C SER A 235 12.18 0.87 18.90
N THR A 236 12.07 -0.44 19.06
CA THR A 236 12.97 -1.44 18.47
C THR A 236 12.19 -2.42 17.59
N GLY A 237 12.89 -3.20 16.78
CA GLY A 237 12.29 -4.26 15.96
C GLY A 237 11.34 -3.75 14.88
N LEU A 238 10.24 -4.49 14.66
CA LEU A 238 9.26 -4.20 13.61
C LEU A 238 8.64 -2.79 13.70
N PRO A 239 8.20 -2.28 14.88
CA PRO A 239 7.63 -0.94 14.96
C PRO A 239 8.59 0.17 14.49
N ARG A 240 9.89 0.04 14.80
CA ARG A 240 10.91 0.98 14.32
C ARG A 240 11.11 0.89 12.82
N PHE A 241 11.15 -0.33 12.24
CA PHE A 241 11.27 -0.53 10.81
C PHE A 241 10.09 0.12 10.05
N VAL A 242 8.86 -0.15 10.51
CA VAL A 242 7.65 0.46 9.97
C VAL A 242 7.75 1.99 10.02
N ALA A 243 8.10 2.55 11.18
CA ALA A 243 8.23 4.00 11.35
C ALA A 243 9.31 4.61 10.45
N ALA A 244 10.45 3.94 10.27
CA ALA A 244 11.52 4.42 9.39
C ALA A 244 11.07 4.50 7.92
N CYS A 245 10.37 3.46 7.43
CA CYS A 245 9.80 3.47 6.08
C CYS A 245 8.74 4.58 5.93
N LEU A 246 7.87 4.77 6.93
CA LEU A 246 6.83 5.81 6.89
C LEU A 246 7.45 7.21 6.83
N VAL A 247 8.42 7.52 7.69
CA VAL A 247 9.11 8.83 7.71
C VAL A 247 9.80 9.10 6.37
N ALA A 248 10.52 8.11 5.84
CA ALA A 248 11.18 8.23 4.55
C ALA A 248 10.16 8.46 3.41
N GLY A 249 9.03 7.75 3.44
CA GLY A 249 7.94 7.96 2.49
C GLY A 249 7.34 9.37 2.58
N TYR A 250 7.11 9.88 3.80
CA TYR A 250 6.62 11.26 3.98
C TYR A 250 7.60 12.31 3.45
N ALA A 251 8.90 12.11 3.63
CA ALA A 251 9.91 12.99 3.04
C ALA A 251 9.81 13.04 1.52
N TRP A 252 9.61 11.92 0.85
CA TRP A 252 9.41 11.88 -0.59
C TRP A 252 8.09 12.54 -1.03
N LEU A 253 7.02 12.40 -0.25
CA LEU A 253 5.77 13.09 -0.56
C LEU A 253 5.89 14.61 -0.39
N VAL A 254 6.75 15.09 0.52
CA VAL A 254 7.13 16.52 0.61
C VAL A 254 7.85 16.95 -0.67
N VAL A 255 8.80 16.16 -1.18
CA VAL A 255 9.49 16.45 -2.45
C VAL A 255 8.49 16.59 -3.60
N ALA A 256 7.59 15.62 -3.77
CA ALA A 256 6.58 15.68 -4.82
C ALA A 256 5.65 16.90 -4.68
N GLY A 257 5.16 17.15 -3.47
CA GLY A 257 4.31 18.32 -3.19
C GLY A 257 5.02 19.64 -3.44
N ALA A 258 6.30 19.76 -3.07
CA ALA A 258 7.11 20.95 -3.31
C ALA A 258 7.38 21.17 -4.81
N VAL A 259 7.71 20.13 -5.56
CA VAL A 259 7.92 20.26 -7.02
C VAL A 259 6.62 20.68 -7.70
N TRP A 260 5.47 20.09 -7.40
CA TRP A 260 4.21 20.49 -7.99
C TRP A 260 3.79 21.93 -7.59
N LEU A 261 4.08 22.34 -6.35
CA LEU A 261 3.76 23.70 -5.88
C LEU A 261 4.62 24.77 -6.56
N LEU A 262 5.93 24.53 -6.65
CA LEU A 262 6.91 25.53 -7.07
C LEU A 262 7.16 25.53 -8.57
N HIS A 263 7.17 24.36 -9.21
CA HIS A 263 7.43 24.23 -10.64
C HIS A 263 6.14 24.24 -11.47
N GLY A 264 5.01 23.80 -10.89
CA GLY A 264 3.73 23.70 -11.60
C GLY A 264 3.61 22.45 -12.49
N PRO A 265 2.76 22.52 -13.55
CA PRO A 265 2.48 21.37 -14.40
C PRO A 265 3.68 20.99 -15.28
N THR A 266 4.05 19.70 -15.24
CA THR A 266 5.07 19.08 -16.06
C THR A 266 4.58 17.77 -16.62
N THR A 267 4.91 17.46 -17.87
CA THR A 267 4.55 16.21 -18.55
C THR A 267 5.79 15.41 -18.97
N GLU A 268 6.97 15.98 -18.82
CA GLU A 268 8.27 15.42 -19.19
C GLU A 268 9.42 16.11 -18.44
N GLY A 269 10.62 15.58 -18.56
CA GLY A 269 11.84 16.14 -18.00
C GLY A 269 12.04 15.85 -16.50
N PRO A 270 13.11 16.43 -15.89
CA PRO A 270 13.52 16.11 -14.52
C PRO A 270 12.47 16.36 -13.44
N ALA A 271 11.69 17.43 -13.56
CA ALA A 271 10.63 17.75 -12.58
C ALA A 271 9.46 16.75 -12.65
N TYR A 272 9.14 16.28 -13.85
CA TYR A 272 8.17 15.21 -14.06
C TYR A 272 8.68 13.89 -13.44
N ASP A 273 9.92 13.47 -13.77
CA ASP A 273 10.51 12.25 -13.24
C ASP A 273 10.61 12.28 -11.71
N ALA A 274 11.00 13.44 -11.16
CA ALA A 274 11.06 13.64 -9.72
C ALA A 274 9.68 13.46 -9.03
N THR A 275 8.62 14.06 -9.56
CA THR A 275 7.26 13.91 -8.98
C THR A 275 6.74 12.49 -9.09
N VAL A 276 6.90 11.84 -10.26
CA VAL A 276 6.48 10.44 -10.49
C VAL A 276 7.15 9.52 -9.47
N HIS A 277 8.47 9.56 -9.41
CA HIS A 277 9.21 8.59 -8.61
C HIS A 277 9.22 8.94 -7.12
N ALA A 278 9.11 10.22 -6.74
CA ALA A 278 8.90 10.60 -5.35
C ALA A 278 7.57 10.04 -4.80
N VAL A 279 6.47 10.11 -5.59
CA VAL A 279 5.17 9.53 -5.17
C VAL A 279 5.19 8.01 -5.22
N PHE A 280 5.57 7.41 -6.37
CA PHE A 280 5.33 5.98 -6.57
C PHE A 280 6.46 5.08 -6.07
N LEU A 281 7.71 5.49 -6.15
CA LEU A 281 8.83 4.76 -5.54
C LEU A 281 9.09 5.25 -4.11
N GLY A 282 9.31 6.56 -3.95
CA GLY A 282 9.69 7.11 -2.65
C GLY A 282 8.62 6.93 -1.60
N PHE A 283 7.38 7.37 -1.85
CA PHE A 283 6.29 7.27 -0.89
C PHE A 283 5.59 5.90 -0.95
N THR A 284 5.01 5.51 -2.09
CA THR A 284 4.13 4.33 -2.15
C THR A 284 4.86 3.04 -1.83
N MET A 285 6.07 2.82 -2.38
CA MET A 285 6.83 1.59 -2.08
C MET A 285 7.33 1.56 -0.64
N SER A 286 7.66 2.71 -0.05
CA SER A 286 7.97 2.78 1.39
C SER A 286 6.79 2.37 2.25
N MET A 287 5.56 2.77 1.88
CA MET A 287 4.34 2.35 2.56
C MET A 287 4.11 0.85 2.40
N ILE A 288 4.32 0.29 1.21
CA ILE A 288 4.21 -1.16 0.98
C ILE A 288 5.23 -1.92 1.83
N MET A 289 6.49 -1.47 1.88
CA MET A 289 7.54 -2.08 2.71
C MET A 289 7.20 -2.02 4.21
N ALA A 290 6.65 -0.90 4.67
CA ALA A 290 6.20 -0.73 6.05
C ALA A 290 5.05 -1.69 6.41
N HIS A 291 4.07 -1.81 5.52
CA HIS A 291 2.83 -2.52 5.82
C HIS A 291 2.89 -4.02 5.51
N ALA A 292 3.77 -4.47 4.59
CA ALA A 292 3.84 -5.88 4.18
C ALA A 292 4.01 -6.87 5.35
N PRO A 293 4.87 -6.61 6.37
CA PRO A 293 5.01 -7.52 7.50
C PRO A 293 3.75 -7.62 8.38
N VAL A 294 2.84 -6.65 8.28
CA VAL A 294 1.57 -6.60 9.04
C VAL A 294 0.41 -7.13 8.19
N ILE A 295 0.30 -6.68 6.95
CA ILE A 295 -0.83 -6.97 6.06
C ILE A 295 -0.74 -8.38 5.45
N LEU A 296 0.44 -8.80 4.96
CA LEU A 296 0.57 -10.11 4.32
C LEU A 296 0.22 -11.28 5.24
N PRO A 297 0.60 -11.30 6.53
CA PRO A 297 0.11 -12.31 7.47
C PRO A 297 -1.42 -12.36 7.57
N ALA A 298 -2.07 -11.22 7.60
CA ALA A 298 -3.55 -11.14 7.69
C ALA A 298 -4.22 -11.59 6.39
N VAL A 299 -3.69 -11.17 5.24
CA VAL A 299 -4.24 -11.48 3.92
C VAL A 299 -3.97 -12.94 3.53
N LEU A 300 -2.75 -13.42 3.66
CA LEU A 300 -2.33 -14.75 3.20
C LEU A 300 -2.39 -15.82 4.29
N ARG A 301 -2.65 -15.44 5.55
CA ARG A 301 -2.59 -16.35 6.71
C ARG A 301 -1.25 -17.08 6.83
N VAL A 302 -0.16 -16.42 6.49
CA VAL A 302 1.23 -16.89 6.64
C VAL A 302 1.89 -16.15 7.79
N ARG A 303 2.90 -16.75 8.42
CA ARG A 303 3.75 -16.03 9.36
C ARG A 303 4.83 -15.29 8.58
N LEU A 304 5.03 -14.02 8.89
CA LEU A 304 6.09 -13.19 8.32
C LEU A 304 6.84 -12.50 9.48
N PRO A 305 7.76 -13.22 10.14
CA PRO A 305 8.51 -12.64 11.25
C PRO A 305 9.41 -11.52 10.74
N TYR A 306 9.51 -10.46 11.54
CA TYR A 306 10.44 -9.38 11.27
C TYR A 306 11.88 -9.88 11.31
N HIS A 307 12.69 -9.38 10.38
CA HIS A 307 14.13 -9.58 10.37
C HIS A 307 14.84 -8.27 9.97
N PRO A 308 15.98 -7.90 10.61
CA PRO A 308 16.69 -6.65 10.29
C PRO A 308 17.10 -6.52 8.80
N VAL A 309 17.26 -7.63 8.08
CA VAL A 309 17.56 -7.64 6.64
C VAL A 309 16.51 -6.86 5.81
N MET A 310 15.30 -6.64 6.33
CA MET A 310 14.27 -5.83 5.68
C MET A 310 14.69 -4.37 5.47
N TYR A 311 15.66 -3.86 6.25
CA TYR A 311 16.23 -2.53 6.02
C TYR A 311 17.06 -2.45 4.74
N VAL A 312 17.65 -3.56 4.26
CA VAL A 312 18.53 -3.55 3.07
C VAL A 312 17.79 -3.09 1.83
N PRO A 313 16.66 -3.72 1.41
CA PRO A 313 15.91 -3.23 0.25
C PRO A 313 15.35 -1.82 0.45
N ALA A 314 14.93 -1.44 1.67
CA ALA A 314 14.45 -0.09 1.96
C ALA A 314 15.56 0.95 1.81
N ALA A 315 16.73 0.73 2.39
CA ALA A 315 17.87 1.63 2.25
C ALA A 315 18.35 1.74 0.80
N LEU A 316 18.42 0.61 0.09
CA LEU A 316 18.78 0.58 -1.33
C LEU A 316 17.79 1.40 -2.17
N LEU A 317 16.48 1.26 -1.92
CA LEU A 317 15.45 2.02 -2.62
C LEU A 317 15.68 3.54 -2.49
N HIS A 318 15.89 4.02 -1.27
CA HIS A 318 16.08 5.46 -1.05
C HIS A 318 17.40 5.98 -1.58
N ALA A 319 18.48 5.24 -1.39
CA ALA A 319 19.80 5.62 -1.90
C ALA A 319 19.80 5.67 -3.44
N SER A 320 19.24 4.66 -4.08
CA SER A 320 19.17 4.60 -5.55
C SER A 320 18.21 5.65 -6.13
N LEU A 321 17.13 5.98 -5.41
CA LEU A 321 16.22 7.05 -5.83
C LEU A 321 16.89 8.44 -5.73
N LEU A 322 17.68 8.69 -4.67
CA LEU A 322 18.50 9.90 -4.57
C LEU A 322 19.54 9.97 -5.70
N LEU A 323 20.23 8.85 -6.01
CA LEU A 323 21.16 8.78 -7.11
C LEU A 323 20.49 9.12 -8.44
N ARG A 324 19.32 8.54 -8.71
CA ARG A 324 18.55 8.79 -9.93
C ARG A 324 18.12 10.24 -10.03
N LEU A 325 17.40 10.77 -9.04
CA LEU A 325 16.75 12.08 -9.13
C LEU A 325 17.72 13.24 -8.87
N ALA A 326 18.53 13.19 -7.81
CA ALA A 326 19.36 14.30 -7.41
C ALA A 326 20.72 14.35 -8.16
N VAL A 327 21.25 13.20 -8.59
CA VAL A 327 22.50 13.15 -9.32
C VAL A 327 22.27 12.94 -10.82
N GLY A 328 21.39 12.01 -11.21
CA GLY A 328 21.07 11.71 -12.61
C GLY A 328 20.25 12.83 -13.25
N ASP A 329 18.97 12.92 -12.91
CA ASP A 329 18.01 13.79 -13.58
C ASP A 329 18.30 15.27 -13.35
N ALA A 330 18.55 15.69 -12.10
CA ALA A 330 18.78 17.10 -11.78
C ALA A 330 20.06 17.67 -12.40
N ARG A 331 21.05 16.82 -12.74
CA ARG A 331 22.33 17.23 -13.36
C ARG A 331 22.48 16.80 -14.82
N GLY A 332 21.48 16.13 -15.39
CA GLY A 332 21.51 15.62 -16.76
C GLY A 332 22.54 14.52 -16.99
N LEU A 333 22.88 13.74 -15.95
CA LEU A 333 23.87 12.68 -16.02
C LEU A 333 23.20 11.32 -16.29
N GLU A 334 23.40 10.78 -17.48
CA GLU A 334 22.75 9.56 -17.95
C GLU A 334 23.11 8.32 -17.11
N LEU A 335 24.41 8.11 -16.84
CA LEU A 335 24.86 6.93 -16.09
C LEU A 335 24.28 6.86 -14.65
N PRO A 336 24.31 7.92 -13.82
CA PRO A 336 23.63 7.90 -12.53
C PRO A 336 22.12 7.69 -12.64
N ARG A 337 21.47 8.21 -13.68
CA ARG A 337 20.04 8.01 -13.94
C ARG A 337 19.72 6.53 -14.20
N GLN A 338 20.48 5.90 -15.09
CA GLN A 338 20.33 4.48 -15.43
C GLN A 338 20.68 3.57 -14.26
N LEU A 339 21.81 3.79 -13.59
CA LEU A 339 22.22 3.02 -12.41
C LEU A 339 21.20 3.17 -11.28
N GLY A 340 20.75 4.39 -10.99
CA GLY A 340 19.74 4.64 -9.97
C GLY A 340 18.43 3.90 -10.28
N GLY A 341 17.97 3.94 -11.54
CA GLY A 341 16.77 3.23 -11.97
C GLY A 341 16.91 1.70 -11.90
N ALA A 342 18.05 1.15 -12.33
CA ALA A 342 18.33 -0.28 -12.23
C ALA A 342 18.36 -0.75 -10.76
N LEU A 343 19.02 0.01 -9.89
CA LEU A 343 19.07 -0.26 -8.46
C LEU A 343 17.70 -0.09 -7.77
N ASN A 344 16.84 0.82 -8.25
CA ASN A 344 15.44 0.87 -7.79
C ASN A 344 14.70 -0.44 -8.09
N GLY A 345 14.81 -0.95 -9.34
CA GLY A 345 14.24 -2.25 -9.71
C GLY A 345 14.79 -3.38 -8.84
N LEU A 346 16.12 -3.42 -8.63
CA LEU A 346 16.76 -4.40 -7.75
C LEU A 346 16.25 -4.33 -6.31
N ALA A 347 16.05 -3.12 -5.77
CA ALA A 347 15.50 -2.94 -4.41
C ALA A 347 14.11 -3.55 -4.27
N LEU A 348 13.24 -3.40 -5.28
CA LEU A 348 11.90 -3.99 -5.27
C LEU A 348 11.95 -5.52 -5.36
N VAL A 349 12.77 -6.08 -6.24
CA VAL A 349 12.96 -7.54 -6.36
C VAL A 349 13.53 -8.10 -5.05
N LEU A 350 14.54 -7.44 -4.49
CA LEU A 350 15.15 -7.84 -3.22
C LEU A 350 14.15 -7.80 -2.06
N PHE A 351 13.28 -6.79 -2.03
CA PHE A 351 12.21 -6.72 -1.03
C PHE A 351 11.26 -7.94 -1.13
N VAL A 352 10.81 -8.28 -2.33
CA VAL A 352 9.98 -9.48 -2.55
C VAL A 352 10.71 -10.75 -2.13
N ALA A 353 12.00 -10.88 -2.49
CA ALA A 353 12.83 -12.02 -2.11
C ALA A 353 12.96 -12.15 -0.57
N VAL A 354 13.20 -11.05 0.15
CA VAL A 354 13.28 -11.02 1.62
C VAL A 354 11.95 -11.42 2.25
N VAL A 355 10.82 -10.92 1.72
CA VAL A 355 9.48 -11.28 2.19
C VAL A 355 9.22 -12.78 2.02
N VAL A 356 9.49 -13.32 0.82
CA VAL A 356 9.33 -14.77 0.53
C VAL A 356 10.24 -15.61 1.41
N TRP A 357 11.50 -15.24 1.53
CA TRP A 357 12.47 -15.93 2.38
C TRP A 357 12.03 -15.98 3.86
N SER A 358 11.58 -14.83 4.41
CA SER A 358 11.07 -14.75 5.78
C SER A 358 9.84 -15.65 6.00
N ALA A 359 8.92 -15.68 5.02
CA ALA A 359 7.73 -16.53 5.07
C ALA A 359 8.07 -18.03 5.00
N LEU A 360 9.05 -18.43 4.17
CA LEU A 360 9.51 -19.82 4.04
C LEU A 360 10.21 -20.30 5.31
N ARG A 361 11.09 -19.49 5.90
CA ARG A 361 11.75 -19.81 7.17
C ARG A 361 10.74 -20.02 8.30
N ALA A 362 9.71 -19.20 8.38
CA ALA A 362 8.67 -19.35 9.39
C ALA A 362 7.86 -20.66 9.26
N ARG A 363 7.81 -21.26 8.08
CA ARG A 363 7.18 -22.59 7.88
C ARG A 363 8.06 -23.74 8.40
N GLY A 364 9.39 -23.61 8.30
CA GLY A 364 10.36 -24.60 8.79
C GLY A 364 10.48 -24.62 10.32
N SER A 365 10.24 -23.53 11.00
CA SER A 365 10.27 -23.41 12.45
C SER A 365 8.93 -23.89 13.05
N ARG A 366 8.67 -25.21 13.04
CA ARG A 366 7.64 -25.79 13.90
C ARG A 366 8.09 -25.58 15.34
N ALA A 367 7.34 -24.78 16.12
CA ALA A 367 7.52 -24.77 17.56
C ALA A 367 7.43 -26.23 18.08
N PRO A 368 8.34 -26.69 18.95
CA PRO A 368 8.18 -27.97 19.62
C PRO A 368 6.80 -28.00 20.27
N ALA A 369 6.09 -29.12 20.13
CA ALA A 369 4.85 -29.30 20.87
C ALA A 369 5.15 -29.07 22.35
N PRO A 370 4.32 -28.34 23.11
CA PRO A 370 4.50 -28.27 24.55
C PRO A 370 4.56 -29.68 25.09
N PRO A 371 5.48 -29.97 26.06
CA PRO A 371 5.59 -31.31 26.64
C PRO A 371 4.20 -31.73 27.12
N ALA A 372 3.82 -32.96 26.77
CA ALA A 372 2.56 -33.53 27.22
C ALA A 372 2.58 -33.43 28.75
N VAL A 373 1.69 -32.65 29.30
CA VAL A 373 1.43 -32.61 30.75
C VAL A 373 1.00 -34.03 31.11
N GLY A 374 1.86 -34.75 31.81
CA GLY A 374 1.60 -36.11 32.27
C GLY A 374 0.28 -36.10 33.06
N LYS A 375 -0.60 -37.03 32.67
CA LYS A 375 -1.87 -37.29 33.34
C LYS A 375 -1.68 -38.08 34.66
N ASP A 376 -0.65 -37.78 35.44
CA ASP A 376 -0.37 -38.46 36.70
C ASP A 376 -0.33 -37.44 37.84
N HIS A 377 -1.46 -36.80 38.10
CA HIS A 377 -1.81 -36.32 39.39
C HIS A 377 -3.32 -36.48 39.57
N GLN A 378 -3.71 -37.71 39.97
CA GLN A 378 -4.96 -37.91 40.69
C GLN A 378 -4.79 -37.19 42.06
N PRO A 379 -5.65 -36.26 42.47
CA PRO A 379 -5.69 -35.83 43.84
C PRO A 379 -6.23 -36.96 44.70
N ALA A 380 -5.46 -37.32 45.71
CA ALA A 380 -5.89 -38.26 46.75
C ALA A 380 -7.21 -37.80 47.38
N THR A 381 -8.19 -38.69 47.37
CA THR A 381 -9.39 -38.58 48.16
C THR A 381 -9.05 -38.59 49.63
N THR A 382 -9.07 -37.45 50.31
CA THR A 382 -9.19 -37.38 51.77
C THR A 382 -10.65 -37.29 52.13
N ALA A 383 -11.16 -38.45 52.59
CA ALA A 383 -12.35 -38.51 53.44
C ALA A 383 -12.02 -37.89 54.81
N ASP A 384 -13.09 -37.42 55.48
CA ASP A 384 -13.17 -36.91 56.84
C ASP A 384 -12.68 -35.48 57.13
N ALA A 385 -13.66 -34.56 57.16
CA ALA A 385 -13.72 -33.46 58.12
C ALA A 385 -15.16 -33.08 58.42
N ALA A 386 -15.51 -33.18 59.69
CA ALA A 386 -16.80 -32.94 60.30
C ALA A 386 -17.31 -31.49 60.15
N PRO A 387 -18.62 -31.22 60.35
CA PRO A 387 -19.21 -29.90 60.18
C PRO A 387 -18.97 -29.01 61.41
N ALA A 388 -18.58 -27.76 61.20
CA ALA A 388 -18.51 -26.70 62.23
C ALA A 388 -19.86 -25.91 62.23
N PRO A 389 -20.30 -25.40 63.42
CA PRO A 389 -21.65 -24.89 63.63
C PRO A 389 -21.84 -23.43 63.17
N GLY A 390 -23.10 -23.13 62.93
CA GLY A 390 -23.55 -21.86 62.41
C GLY A 390 -23.30 -20.61 63.27
N LEU A 391 -23.35 -19.50 62.55
CA LEU A 391 -23.60 -18.18 63.18
C LEU A 391 -24.73 -17.49 62.37
N ALA A 392 -25.64 -17.01 63.21
CA ALA A 392 -26.91 -16.42 62.87
C ALA A 392 -26.83 -15.06 62.17
N GLU A 393 -27.91 -14.74 61.45
CA GLU A 393 -28.46 -13.43 61.12
C GLU A 393 -27.95 -12.22 61.91
N VAL A 394 -27.62 -11.15 61.19
CA VAL A 394 -28.00 -9.78 61.57
C VAL A 394 -28.47 -9.04 60.33
N ARG A 395 -29.78 -8.73 60.28
CA ARG A 395 -30.41 -7.67 59.52
C ARG A 395 -29.92 -6.30 59.98
N ARG A 396 -29.54 -5.45 59.06
CA ARG A 396 -30.11 -4.08 58.89
C ARG A 396 -29.66 -3.48 57.58
#